data_52048ae205086c62ecc685315d8df425
#
_entry.id   52048ae205086c62ecc685315d8df425
#
_cell.length_a   1.000
_cell.length_b   1.000
_cell.length_c   1.000
_cell.angle_alpha   90.00
_cell.angle_beta   90.00
_cell.angle_gamma   90.00
#
_symmetry.space_group_name_H-M   'P 1'
#
loop_
_entity.id
_entity.type
_entity.pdbx_description
1 polymer ?
#
loop_
_entity_poly.entity_id
_entity_poly.type
_entity_poly.pdbx_seq_one_letter_code
_entity_poly.pdbx_strand_id
1 'polypeptide(L)'
;MKDKIVTFGEIMLRLSPENNARFTQCNAFEAVYGGGEANTAVSLANFDVDANYVTKLPKHIIGQAAINSLRQYGVGVDHIVRGGDQIGIYFLEKKTSQRPTNVIYNRAGSAFALATADDFNWDEIFDCATWFHFSGITPAISDEMTNICITACQKAKEKGMTVSCDLNYRSKLWSSEKACEAMSRICQYVDVCIANEDDAIGIFSMNPADANGEEKNAYIARELMKKFPFKMVASVWRTETSITTFKLQSMIYTEGKAYYSKEFFMHILDYIGAGDAYCAGLIYSLINNFDPQKAVEFSNAASCLKHTVSGDYNLVTVDEVMKLAFSDAGNEVQR
;
A
#
# COMPACT_ATOMS: atom_id res chain seq x y z
N MET A 1 22.55 11.59 -5.65
CA MET A 1 22.41 10.13 -5.41
C MET A 1 20.99 9.77 -5.76
N LYS A 2 20.72 8.57 -6.28
CA LYS A 2 19.35 8.08 -6.54
C LYS A 2 18.69 7.82 -5.18
N ASP A 3 17.42 8.18 -5.02
CA ASP A 3 16.70 7.91 -3.77
C ASP A 3 16.57 6.40 -3.55
N LYS A 4 16.96 5.92 -2.36
CA LYS A 4 16.77 4.54 -1.91
C LYS A 4 15.53 4.48 -1.01
N ILE A 5 14.54 3.74 -1.44
CA ILE A 5 13.28 3.57 -0.71
C ILE A 5 13.28 2.22 -0.02
N VAL A 6 12.96 2.20 1.26
CA VAL A 6 12.79 0.95 2.04
C VAL A 6 11.31 0.77 2.35
N THR A 7 10.75 -0.39 2.01
CA THR A 7 9.39 -0.78 2.38
C THR A 7 9.42 -1.98 3.32
N PHE A 8 8.53 -2.02 4.33
CA PHE A 8 8.52 -3.02 5.40
C PHE A 8 7.13 -3.61 5.62
N GLY A 9 6.98 -4.91 5.43
CA GLY A 9 5.70 -5.58 5.64
C GLY A 9 5.73 -7.07 5.34
N GLU A 10 4.55 -7.71 5.32
CA GLU A 10 4.41 -9.13 5.04
C GLU A 10 4.07 -9.39 3.57
N ILE A 11 4.89 -10.21 2.90
CA ILE A 11 4.52 -10.82 1.62
C ILE A 11 3.91 -12.19 1.87
N MET A 12 2.76 -12.43 1.26
CA MET A 12 2.00 -13.68 1.40
C MET A 12 1.84 -14.39 0.06
N LEU A 13 1.58 -15.69 0.12
CA LEU A 13 1.12 -16.47 -1.02
C LEU A 13 -0.39 -16.30 -1.17
N ARG A 14 -0.85 -15.70 -2.29
CA ARG A 14 -2.25 -15.65 -2.68
C ARG A 14 -2.63 -16.89 -3.48
N LEU A 15 -3.71 -17.52 -3.10
CA LEU A 15 -4.34 -18.63 -3.81
C LEU A 15 -5.76 -18.22 -4.24
N SER A 16 -6.00 -18.11 -5.54
CA SER A 16 -7.28 -17.73 -6.12
C SER A 16 -7.82 -18.83 -7.02
N PRO A 17 -9.10 -19.25 -6.89
CA PRO A 17 -9.71 -20.13 -7.86
C PRO A 17 -9.63 -19.53 -9.27
N GLU A 18 -9.32 -20.38 -10.24
CA GLU A 18 -9.31 -19.98 -11.64
C GLU A 18 -10.73 -19.67 -12.15
N ASN A 19 -10.83 -18.87 -13.21
CA ASN A 19 -12.07 -18.59 -13.95
C ASN A 19 -13.26 -18.10 -13.07
N ASN A 20 -12.99 -17.35 -12.01
CA ASN A 20 -13.99 -16.87 -11.06
C ASN A 20 -14.81 -17.98 -10.38
N ALA A 21 -14.29 -19.20 -10.31
CA ALA A 21 -14.92 -20.29 -9.59
C ALA A 21 -15.04 -19.98 -8.08
N ARG A 22 -15.91 -20.70 -7.40
CA ARG A 22 -15.98 -20.68 -5.94
C ARG A 22 -14.91 -21.59 -5.34
N PHE A 23 -14.50 -21.32 -4.11
CA PHE A 23 -13.62 -22.22 -3.36
C PHE A 23 -14.15 -23.67 -3.31
N THR A 24 -15.48 -23.83 -3.22
CA THR A 24 -16.14 -25.16 -3.18
C THR A 24 -16.22 -25.85 -4.54
N GLN A 25 -15.83 -25.19 -5.62
CA GLN A 25 -15.88 -25.74 -6.99
C GLN A 25 -14.48 -25.98 -7.57
N CYS A 26 -13.45 -25.27 -7.07
CA CYS A 26 -12.14 -25.29 -7.69
C CYS A 26 -11.35 -26.55 -7.34
N ASN A 27 -10.65 -27.06 -8.34
CA ASN A 27 -9.67 -28.15 -8.20
C ASN A 27 -8.22 -27.65 -8.40
N ALA A 28 -8.06 -26.35 -8.76
CA ALA A 28 -6.78 -25.70 -8.97
C ALA A 28 -6.84 -24.24 -8.51
N PHE A 29 -5.70 -23.71 -8.12
CA PHE A 29 -5.53 -22.33 -7.72
C PHE A 29 -4.45 -21.65 -8.56
N GLU A 30 -4.73 -20.44 -8.99
CA GLU A 30 -3.70 -19.49 -9.41
C GLU A 30 -2.93 -19.05 -8.16
N ALA A 31 -1.60 -19.20 -8.19
CA ALA A 31 -0.70 -18.85 -7.10
C ALA A 31 0.12 -17.61 -7.47
N VAL A 32 -0.02 -16.53 -6.71
CA VAL A 32 0.78 -15.31 -6.84
C VAL A 32 1.28 -14.86 -5.46
N TYR A 33 2.30 -14.01 -5.46
CA TYR A 33 2.81 -13.41 -4.22
C TYR A 33 2.39 -11.95 -4.16
N GLY A 34 2.05 -11.46 -2.96
CA GLY A 34 1.67 -10.07 -2.76
C GLY A 34 1.59 -9.69 -1.28
N GLY A 35 1.57 -8.40 -1.05
CA GLY A 35 1.47 -7.75 0.25
C GLY A 35 1.62 -6.24 0.02
N GLY A 36 0.95 -5.41 0.80
CA GLY A 36 0.87 -3.97 0.53
C GLY A 36 2.22 -3.34 0.21
N GLU A 37 3.19 -3.55 1.07
CA GLU A 37 4.51 -2.95 0.97
C GLU A 37 5.39 -3.63 -0.12
N ALA A 38 5.18 -4.94 -0.36
CA ALA A 38 5.81 -5.64 -1.47
C ALA A 38 5.27 -5.14 -2.82
N ASN A 39 3.95 -4.92 -2.91
CA ASN A 39 3.30 -4.36 -4.10
C ASN A 39 3.79 -2.94 -4.39
N THR A 40 3.94 -2.12 -3.34
CA THR A 40 4.51 -0.76 -3.44
C THR A 40 5.96 -0.81 -3.92
N ALA A 41 6.79 -1.73 -3.38
CA ALA A 41 8.18 -1.91 -3.82
C ALA A 41 8.29 -2.29 -5.29
N VAL A 42 7.46 -3.23 -5.76
CA VAL A 42 7.44 -3.64 -7.17
C VAL A 42 6.99 -2.49 -8.08
N SER A 43 5.96 -1.72 -7.69
CA SER A 43 5.56 -0.53 -8.44
C SER A 43 6.71 0.49 -8.56
N LEU A 44 7.40 0.77 -7.44
CA LEU A 44 8.54 1.70 -7.43
C LEU A 44 9.70 1.20 -8.30
N ALA A 45 10.00 -0.10 -8.26
CA ALA A 45 11.05 -0.69 -9.10
C ALA A 45 10.68 -0.57 -10.59
N ASN A 46 9.41 -0.79 -10.97
CA ASN A 46 8.92 -0.55 -12.34
C ASN A 46 8.92 0.94 -12.73
N PHE A 47 8.97 1.85 -11.76
CA PHE A 47 9.18 3.28 -11.98
C PHE A 47 10.67 3.67 -11.95
N ASP A 48 11.57 2.69 -12.04
CA ASP A 48 13.03 2.86 -12.04
C ASP A 48 13.58 3.51 -10.75
N VAL A 49 12.91 3.29 -9.62
CA VAL A 49 13.35 3.71 -8.28
C VAL A 49 14.13 2.57 -7.62
N ASP A 50 15.17 2.89 -6.84
CA ASP A 50 15.89 1.92 -5.99
C ASP A 50 15.01 1.52 -4.80
N ALA A 51 14.16 0.52 -5.00
CA ALA A 51 13.20 0.01 -4.01
C ALA A 51 13.74 -1.26 -3.34
N ASN A 52 13.79 -1.24 -2.01
CA ASN A 52 14.30 -2.33 -1.18
C ASN A 52 13.21 -2.80 -0.22
N TYR A 53 12.96 -4.11 -0.22
CA TYR A 53 11.89 -4.69 0.58
C TYR A 53 12.43 -5.44 1.79
N VAL A 54 11.87 -5.18 2.95
CA VAL A 54 12.22 -5.79 4.24
C VAL A 54 11.08 -6.63 4.76
N THR A 55 11.37 -7.89 5.08
CA THR A 55 10.41 -8.84 5.63
C THR A 55 11.16 -10.03 6.26
N LYS A 56 10.41 -11.00 6.83
CA LYS A 56 10.95 -12.29 7.26
C LYS A 56 10.23 -13.42 6.55
N LEU A 57 10.99 -14.33 5.92
CA LEU A 57 10.48 -15.45 5.14
C LEU A 57 11.11 -16.78 5.56
N PRO A 58 10.36 -17.90 5.48
CA PRO A 58 10.89 -19.22 5.81
C PRO A 58 12.03 -19.62 4.87
N LYS A 59 12.93 -20.50 5.38
CA LYS A 59 14.13 -20.95 4.64
C LYS A 59 13.81 -21.91 3.48
N HIS A 60 12.65 -22.55 3.48
CA HIS A 60 12.26 -23.52 2.45
C HIS A 60 11.96 -22.86 1.09
N ILE A 61 11.72 -23.72 0.08
CA ILE A 61 11.61 -23.32 -1.33
C ILE A 61 10.45 -22.35 -1.61
N ILE A 62 9.34 -22.40 -0.86
CA ILE A 62 8.22 -21.46 -1.06
C ILE A 62 8.64 -20.04 -0.62
N GLY A 63 9.40 -19.90 0.49
CA GLY A 63 9.97 -18.60 0.86
C GLY A 63 10.98 -18.10 -0.17
N GLN A 64 11.73 -19.00 -0.82
CA GLN A 64 12.62 -18.63 -1.93
C GLN A 64 11.83 -18.19 -3.17
N ALA A 65 10.71 -18.83 -3.46
CA ALA A 65 9.85 -18.43 -4.57
C ALA A 65 9.25 -17.01 -4.37
N ALA A 66 8.88 -16.66 -3.13
CA ALA A 66 8.47 -15.29 -2.78
C ALA A 66 9.59 -14.26 -3.03
N ILE A 67 10.84 -14.58 -2.67
CA ILE A 67 11.99 -13.71 -2.98
C ILE A 67 12.18 -13.56 -4.48
N ASN A 68 12.08 -14.66 -5.23
CA ASN A 68 12.25 -14.63 -6.68
C ASN A 68 11.15 -13.80 -7.37
N SER A 69 9.92 -13.80 -6.83
CA SER A 69 8.82 -12.97 -7.34
C SER A 69 9.08 -11.46 -7.20
N LEU A 70 9.93 -11.05 -6.26
CA LEU A 70 10.38 -9.66 -6.11
C LEU A 70 11.59 -9.36 -7.00
N ARG A 71 12.58 -10.25 -7.00
CA ARG A 71 13.82 -10.09 -7.79
C ARG A 71 13.56 -9.94 -9.29
N GLN A 72 12.59 -10.65 -9.85
CA GLN A 72 12.27 -10.57 -11.27
C GLN A 72 11.83 -9.17 -11.72
N TYR A 73 11.37 -8.33 -10.77
CA TYR A 73 10.97 -6.93 -11.01
C TYR A 73 12.01 -5.93 -10.50
N GLY A 74 13.21 -6.38 -10.11
CA GLY A 74 14.29 -5.49 -9.72
C GLY A 74 14.22 -4.95 -8.29
N VAL A 75 13.35 -5.49 -7.44
CA VAL A 75 13.29 -5.11 -6.02
C VAL A 75 14.52 -5.64 -5.27
N GLY A 76 15.18 -4.78 -4.49
CA GLY A 76 16.26 -5.15 -3.58
C GLY A 76 15.73 -6.05 -2.46
N VAL A 77 16.39 -7.19 -2.23
CA VAL A 77 15.95 -8.25 -1.31
C VAL A 77 17.00 -8.64 -0.28
N ASP A 78 18.08 -7.88 -0.18
CA ASP A 78 19.25 -8.23 0.65
C ASP A 78 18.95 -8.17 2.15
N HIS A 79 17.94 -7.39 2.54
CA HIS A 79 17.48 -7.27 3.92
C HIS A 79 16.29 -8.19 4.26
N ILE A 80 15.99 -9.20 3.41
CA ILE A 80 14.99 -10.21 3.73
C ILE A 80 15.56 -11.23 4.70
N VAL A 81 15.03 -11.26 5.92
CA VAL A 81 15.44 -12.19 6.97
C VAL A 81 14.90 -13.59 6.65
N ARG A 82 15.73 -14.61 6.89
CA ARG A 82 15.36 -16.01 6.63
C ARG A 82 15.23 -16.79 7.94
N GLY A 83 14.00 -17.19 8.25
CA GLY A 83 13.67 -17.95 9.47
C GLY A 83 12.19 -18.27 9.56
N GLY A 84 11.78 -19.03 10.59
CA GLY A 84 10.41 -19.50 10.73
C GLY A 84 10.06 -20.65 9.77
N ASP A 85 8.86 -21.20 9.92
CA ASP A 85 8.46 -22.45 9.29
C ASP A 85 7.45 -22.27 8.15
N GLN A 86 6.73 -21.15 8.08
CA GLN A 86 5.70 -20.95 7.06
C GLN A 86 5.62 -19.50 6.55
N ILE A 87 5.19 -19.35 5.31
CA ILE A 87 4.76 -18.09 4.73
C ILE A 87 3.27 -17.84 5.06
N GLY A 88 2.87 -16.59 5.22
CA GLY A 88 1.46 -16.25 5.28
C GLY A 88 0.75 -16.60 3.98
N ILE A 89 -0.48 -17.11 4.07
CA ILE A 89 -1.30 -17.45 2.92
C ILE A 89 -2.61 -16.67 3.02
N TYR A 90 -3.12 -16.22 1.89
CA TYR A 90 -4.51 -15.82 1.80
C TYR A 90 -5.19 -16.41 0.57
N PHE A 91 -6.44 -16.78 0.77
CA PHE A 91 -7.31 -17.31 -0.27
C PHE A 91 -8.22 -16.19 -0.73
N LEU A 92 -8.31 -15.98 -2.04
CA LEU A 92 -9.08 -14.89 -2.64
C LEU A 92 -10.10 -15.46 -3.65
N GLU A 93 -11.39 -15.37 -3.32
CA GLU A 93 -12.47 -15.55 -4.28
C GLU A 93 -12.86 -14.18 -4.86
N LYS A 94 -12.61 -13.96 -6.16
CA LYS A 94 -12.78 -12.66 -6.81
C LYS A 94 -14.26 -12.25 -6.89
N LYS A 95 -14.51 -10.95 -6.74
CA LYS A 95 -15.85 -10.34 -6.99
C LYS A 95 -16.30 -10.69 -8.41
N THR A 96 -17.56 -11.11 -8.53
CA THR A 96 -18.17 -11.38 -9.83
C THR A 96 -19.61 -10.91 -9.81
N SER A 97 -19.94 -9.85 -10.54
CA SER A 97 -21.27 -9.25 -10.53
C SER A 97 -21.71 -8.89 -9.10
N GLN A 98 -22.82 -9.44 -8.61
CA GLN A 98 -23.35 -9.22 -7.26
C GLN A 98 -22.65 -10.05 -6.16
N ARG A 99 -21.78 -10.98 -6.56
CA ARG A 99 -21.02 -11.78 -5.58
C ARG A 99 -19.83 -10.96 -5.07
N PRO A 100 -19.77 -10.65 -3.75
CA PRO A 100 -18.66 -9.91 -3.20
C PRO A 100 -17.37 -10.74 -3.20
N THR A 101 -16.25 -10.08 -3.07
CA THR A 101 -14.97 -10.72 -2.79
C THR A 101 -15.04 -11.44 -1.44
N ASN A 102 -14.47 -12.63 -1.40
CA ASN A 102 -14.26 -13.37 -0.16
C ASN A 102 -12.75 -13.59 0.05
N VAL A 103 -12.25 -13.18 1.22
CA VAL A 103 -10.84 -13.33 1.58
C VAL A 103 -10.73 -14.08 2.89
N ILE A 104 -9.94 -15.16 2.88
CA ILE A 104 -9.63 -15.97 4.07
C ILE A 104 -8.11 -15.91 4.29
N TYR A 105 -7.70 -15.50 5.48
CA TYR A 105 -6.30 -15.42 5.85
C TYR A 105 -5.85 -16.60 6.71
N ASN A 106 -4.65 -17.13 6.39
CA ASN A 106 -3.90 -18.07 7.21
C ASN A 106 -2.48 -17.50 7.40
N ARG A 107 -2.32 -16.59 8.35
CA ARG A 107 -1.07 -15.83 8.54
C ARG A 107 -0.56 -15.76 9.99
N ALA A 108 -1.35 -16.16 10.98
CA ALA A 108 -1.01 -15.97 12.40
C ALA A 108 0.32 -16.63 12.83
N GLY A 109 0.73 -17.72 12.17
CA GLY A 109 2.00 -18.41 12.43
C GLY A 109 3.05 -18.17 11.35
N SER A 110 2.90 -17.16 10.50
CA SER A 110 3.89 -16.88 9.46
C SER A 110 5.21 -16.45 10.05
N ALA A 111 6.30 -16.65 9.30
CA ALA A 111 7.64 -16.22 9.69
C ALA A 111 7.67 -14.73 10.05
N PHE A 112 6.92 -13.90 9.28
CA PHE A 112 6.82 -12.47 9.55
C PHE A 112 6.01 -12.16 10.82
N ALA A 113 4.86 -12.82 11.00
CA ALA A 113 4.02 -12.61 12.19
C ALA A 113 4.73 -12.98 13.51
N LEU A 114 5.70 -13.90 13.44
CA LEU A 114 6.53 -14.36 14.56
C LEU A 114 7.93 -13.69 14.58
N ALA A 115 8.12 -12.60 13.82
CA ALA A 115 9.38 -11.88 13.85
C ALA A 115 9.54 -11.11 15.17
N THR A 116 10.80 -10.91 15.56
CA THR A 116 11.20 -10.17 16.76
C THR A 116 12.06 -8.96 16.39
N ALA A 117 12.26 -8.05 17.33
CA ALA A 117 13.11 -6.87 17.10
C ALA A 117 14.53 -7.23 16.65
N ASP A 118 15.09 -8.36 17.15
CA ASP A 118 16.43 -8.81 16.81
C ASP A 118 16.59 -9.29 15.36
N ASP A 119 15.47 -9.53 14.67
CA ASP A 119 15.49 -9.92 13.25
C ASP A 119 15.89 -8.75 12.32
N PHE A 120 15.76 -7.48 12.78
CA PHE A 120 15.91 -6.31 11.91
C PHE A 120 17.00 -5.34 12.41
N ASN A 121 18.12 -5.29 11.73
CA ASN A 121 19.17 -4.28 11.95
C ASN A 121 18.84 -2.98 11.19
N TRP A 122 18.05 -2.09 11.79
CA TRP A 122 17.60 -0.85 11.15
C TRP A 122 18.75 0.09 10.77
N ASP A 123 19.89 0.06 11.46
CA ASP A 123 21.03 0.89 11.12
C ASP A 123 21.67 0.46 9.79
N GLU A 124 21.70 -0.84 9.49
CA GLU A 124 22.16 -1.42 8.23
C GLU A 124 21.08 -1.29 7.13
N ILE A 125 19.82 -1.63 7.46
CA ILE A 125 18.68 -1.55 6.52
C ILE A 125 18.54 -0.14 5.94
N PHE A 126 18.67 0.88 6.79
CA PHE A 126 18.53 2.29 6.42
C PHE A 126 19.83 2.96 5.97
N ASP A 127 20.88 2.19 5.73
CA ASP A 127 22.10 2.77 5.16
C ASP A 127 21.82 3.38 3.78
N CYS A 128 22.16 4.66 3.61
CA CYS A 128 21.90 5.46 2.41
C CYS A 128 20.40 5.56 1.98
N ALA A 129 19.46 5.14 2.81
CA ALA A 129 18.03 5.26 2.51
C ALA A 129 17.53 6.68 2.76
N THR A 130 16.61 7.16 1.90
CA THR A 130 16.01 8.51 1.99
C THR A 130 14.53 8.43 2.38
N TRP A 131 13.89 7.27 2.22
CA TRP A 131 12.46 7.08 2.44
C TRP A 131 12.16 5.72 3.08
N PHE A 132 11.25 5.73 4.06
CA PHE A 132 10.71 4.53 4.69
C PHE A 132 9.18 4.49 4.51
N HIS A 133 8.65 3.37 4.02
CA HIS A 133 7.22 3.16 3.82
C HIS A 133 6.73 1.86 4.45
N PHE A 134 5.58 1.91 5.11
CA PHE A 134 4.85 0.76 5.63
C PHE A 134 3.35 1.05 5.67
N SER A 135 2.54 0.04 5.99
CA SER A 135 1.09 0.21 6.21
C SER A 135 0.68 -0.11 7.63
N GLY A 136 -0.50 0.34 8.05
CA GLY A 136 -1.09 -0.01 9.34
C GLY A 136 -1.46 -1.49 9.48
N ILE A 137 -1.37 -2.28 8.39
CA ILE A 137 -1.49 -3.74 8.46
C ILE A 137 -0.31 -4.33 9.25
N THR A 138 0.90 -3.83 9.02
CA THR A 138 2.12 -4.36 9.64
C THR A 138 2.08 -4.28 11.18
N PRO A 139 1.84 -3.15 11.84
CA PRO A 139 1.71 -3.11 13.30
C PRO A 139 0.47 -3.86 13.84
N ALA A 140 -0.57 -4.05 13.01
CA ALA A 140 -1.77 -4.77 13.42
C ALA A 140 -1.58 -6.29 13.60
N ILE A 141 -0.46 -6.85 13.13
CA ILE A 141 -0.19 -8.30 13.19
C ILE A 141 0.06 -8.76 14.63
N SER A 142 0.80 -7.99 15.43
CA SER A 142 1.08 -8.29 16.84
C SER A 142 1.56 -7.05 17.59
N ASP A 143 1.52 -7.11 18.93
CA ASP A 143 2.07 -6.05 19.78
C ASP A 143 3.59 -5.90 19.57
N GLU A 144 4.30 -7.00 19.34
CA GLU A 144 5.73 -6.98 19.00
C GLU A 144 5.97 -6.25 17.67
N MET A 145 5.17 -6.53 16.65
CA MET A 145 5.28 -5.86 15.37
C MET A 145 4.96 -4.37 15.47
N THR A 146 4.03 -3.97 16.35
CA THR A 146 3.80 -2.55 16.68
C THR A 146 5.07 -1.88 17.21
N ASN A 147 5.79 -2.53 18.14
CA ASN A 147 7.04 -2.01 18.71
C ASN A 147 8.16 -1.95 17.66
N ILE A 148 8.26 -2.96 16.80
CA ILE A 148 9.20 -2.99 15.66
C ILE A 148 8.95 -1.79 14.72
N CYS A 149 7.68 -1.52 14.37
CA CYS A 149 7.32 -0.38 13.52
C CYS A 149 7.69 0.96 14.19
N ILE A 150 7.45 1.11 15.49
CA ILE A 150 7.82 2.34 16.23
C ILE A 150 9.34 2.52 16.19
N THR A 151 10.10 1.46 16.47
CA THR A 151 11.58 1.51 16.44
C THR A 151 12.09 1.86 15.04
N ALA A 152 11.52 1.24 13.99
CA ALA A 152 11.86 1.56 12.61
C ALA A 152 11.60 3.04 12.28
N CYS A 153 10.42 3.56 12.65
CA CYS A 153 10.08 4.97 12.45
C CYS A 153 11.04 5.91 13.19
N GLN A 154 11.39 5.61 14.45
CA GLN A 154 12.35 6.40 15.21
C GLN A 154 13.71 6.44 14.52
N LYS A 155 14.22 5.27 14.11
CA LYS A 155 15.50 5.15 13.39
C LYS A 155 15.49 5.88 12.05
N ALA A 156 14.39 5.80 11.30
CA ALA A 156 14.24 6.55 10.06
C ALA A 156 14.30 8.07 10.32
N LYS A 157 13.62 8.56 11.34
CA LYS A 157 13.66 9.99 11.70
C LYS A 157 15.04 10.43 12.22
N GLU A 158 15.74 9.61 13.00
CA GLU A 158 17.14 9.88 13.44
C GLU A 158 18.08 10.05 12.23
N LYS A 159 17.85 9.31 11.14
CA LYS A 159 18.62 9.40 9.89
C LYS A 159 18.11 10.49 8.94
N GLY A 160 17.10 11.27 9.32
CA GLY A 160 16.54 12.34 8.49
C GLY A 160 15.69 11.86 7.30
N MET A 161 15.26 10.61 7.31
CA MET A 161 14.43 10.03 6.25
C MET A 161 13.01 10.58 6.28
N THR A 162 12.35 10.59 5.14
CA THR A 162 10.89 10.76 5.05
C THR A 162 10.21 9.45 5.40
N VAL A 163 9.18 9.51 6.24
CA VAL A 163 8.37 8.35 6.63
C VAL A 163 6.96 8.48 6.06
N SER A 164 6.50 7.47 5.33
CA SER A 164 5.12 7.39 4.85
C SER A 164 4.41 6.16 5.38
N CYS A 165 3.11 6.31 5.65
CA CYS A 165 2.26 5.24 6.13
C CYS A 165 0.89 5.27 5.43
N ASP A 166 0.47 4.12 4.87
CA ASP A 166 -0.92 3.86 4.52
C ASP A 166 -1.64 3.31 5.76
N LEU A 167 -2.61 4.04 6.31
CA LEU A 167 -3.30 3.64 7.54
C LEU A 167 -4.00 2.30 7.41
N ASN A 168 -4.60 2.03 6.29
CA ASN A 168 -5.06 0.73 5.82
C ASN A 168 -5.74 -0.14 6.90
N TYR A 169 -6.69 0.43 7.63
CA TYR A 169 -7.34 -0.21 8.78
C TYR A 169 -8.00 -1.54 8.41
N ARG A 170 -7.76 -2.54 9.24
CA ARG A 170 -8.33 -3.88 9.09
C ARG A 170 -8.98 -4.35 10.37
N SER A 171 -10.29 -4.18 10.49
CA SER A 171 -11.07 -4.60 11.67
C SER A 171 -10.97 -6.09 12.01
N LYS A 172 -10.56 -6.94 11.06
CA LYS A 172 -10.29 -8.37 11.29
C LYS A 172 -8.96 -8.65 11.99
N LEU A 173 -8.04 -7.69 12.05
CA LEU A 173 -6.72 -7.85 12.69
C LEU A 173 -6.71 -7.30 14.11
N TRP A 174 -7.34 -6.15 14.34
CA TRP A 174 -7.36 -5.50 15.65
C TRP A 174 -8.63 -4.68 15.87
N SER A 175 -8.94 -4.39 17.13
CA SER A 175 -10.05 -3.50 17.48
C SER A 175 -9.69 -2.04 17.19
N SER A 176 -10.71 -1.18 17.12
CA SER A 176 -10.54 0.27 16.96
C SER A 176 -9.71 0.88 18.08
N GLU A 177 -9.89 0.42 19.32
CA GLU A 177 -9.15 0.90 20.50
C GLU A 177 -7.65 0.57 20.39
N LYS A 178 -7.30 -0.69 20.05
CA LYS A 178 -5.91 -1.10 19.82
C LYS A 178 -5.30 -0.36 18.64
N ALA A 179 -6.04 -0.21 17.56
CA ALA A 179 -5.60 0.55 16.39
C ALA A 179 -5.32 2.01 16.74
N CYS A 180 -6.22 2.65 17.48
CA CYS A 180 -6.04 4.03 17.95
C CYS A 180 -4.79 4.20 18.82
N GLU A 181 -4.59 3.31 19.79
CA GLU A 181 -3.43 3.35 20.68
C GLU A 181 -2.11 3.21 19.89
N ALA A 182 -1.98 2.15 19.08
CA ALA A 182 -0.77 1.86 18.32
C ALA A 182 -0.48 2.95 17.28
N MET A 183 -1.47 3.29 16.45
CA MET A 183 -1.29 4.27 15.39
C MET A 183 -1.09 5.69 15.92
N SER A 184 -1.66 6.05 17.08
CA SER A 184 -1.36 7.36 17.70
C SER A 184 0.10 7.51 18.12
N ARG A 185 0.78 6.42 18.49
CA ARG A 185 2.22 6.40 18.77
C ARG A 185 3.05 6.44 17.49
N ILE A 186 2.68 5.66 16.48
CA ILE A 186 3.39 5.55 15.22
C ILE A 186 3.29 6.85 14.39
N CYS A 187 2.09 7.44 14.31
CA CYS A 187 1.84 8.64 13.50
C CYS A 187 2.62 9.88 13.96
N GLN A 188 3.20 9.89 15.17
CA GLN A 188 4.12 10.95 15.60
C GLN A 188 5.41 11.03 14.77
N TYR A 189 5.74 9.98 14.01
CA TYR A 189 6.95 9.89 13.19
C TYR A 189 6.67 9.98 11.69
N VAL A 190 5.39 9.99 11.28
CA VAL A 190 4.99 9.95 9.87
C VAL A 190 4.94 11.35 9.27
N ASP A 191 5.54 11.52 8.11
CA ASP A 191 5.51 12.77 7.32
C ASP A 191 4.36 12.76 6.28
N VAL A 192 4.13 11.61 5.62
CA VAL A 192 3.13 11.44 4.57
C VAL A 192 2.17 10.33 4.95
N CYS A 193 0.92 10.69 5.19
CA CYS A 193 -0.13 9.76 5.58
C CYS A 193 -1.06 9.49 4.40
N ILE A 194 -1.31 8.22 4.10
CA ILE A 194 -2.38 7.81 3.19
C ILE A 194 -3.54 7.32 4.06
N ALA A 195 -4.70 7.91 3.90
CA ALA A 195 -5.88 7.61 4.71
C ALA A 195 -7.16 7.83 3.92
N ASN A 196 -8.15 7.00 4.15
CA ASN A 196 -9.51 7.17 3.64
C ASN A 196 -10.51 7.38 4.79
N GLU A 197 -11.79 7.55 4.43
CA GLU A 197 -12.88 7.74 5.41
C GLU A 197 -12.97 6.57 6.40
N ASP A 198 -12.87 5.32 5.93
CA ASP A 198 -12.95 4.12 6.77
C ASP A 198 -11.80 4.04 7.78
N ASP A 199 -10.59 4.45 7.38
CA ASP A 199 -9.41 4.49 8.25
C ASP A 199 -9.60 5.54 9.38
N ALA A 200 -10.05 6.74 9.01
CA ALA A 200 -10.26 7.84 9.95
C ALA A 200 -11.34 7.51 10.99
N ILE A 201 -12.45 6.89 10.55
CA ILE A 201 -13.52 6.41 11.43
C ILE A 201 -13.01 5.25 12.29
N GLY A 202 -12.44 4.23 11.65
CA GLY A 202 -12.08 2.97 12.30
C GLY A 202 -10.95 3.10 13.31
N ILE A 203 -9.95 3.96 13.05
CA ILE A 203 -8.79 4.15 13.93
C ILE A 203 -9.03 5.29 14.92
N PHE A 204 -9.50 6.44 14.44
CA PHE A 204 -9.49 7.67 15.23
C PHE A 204 -10.90 8.15 15.63
N SER A 205 -11.95 7.39 15.30
CA SER A 205 -13.36 7.71 15.57
C SER A 205 -13.76 9.10 15.04
N MET A 206 -13.18 9.53 13.93
CA MET A 206 -13.53 10.79 13.27
C MET A 206 -14.91 10.67 12.64
N ASN A 207 -15.73 11.71 12.77
CA ASN A 207 -17.07 11.72 12.16
C ASN A 207 -17.09 12.66 10.95
N PRO A 208 -17.14 12.12 9.71
CA PRO A 208 -17.20 12.95 8.50
C PRO A 208 -18.45 13.83 8.39
N ALA A 209 -19.51 13.54 9.16
CA ALA A 209 -20.70 14.40 9.23
C ALA A 209 -20.39 15.78 9.84
N ASP A 210 -19.30 15.93 10.58
CA ASP A 210 -18.85 17.19 11.17
C ASP A 210 -18.20 18.12 10.13
N ALA A 211 -18.09 17.69 8.87
CA ALA A 211 -17.47 18.47 7.79
C ALA A 211 -18.21 19.78 7.43
N ASN A 212 -19.48 19.94 7.84
CA ASN A 212 -20.26 21.18 7.66
C ASN A 212 -20.24 21.75 6.22
N GLY A 213 -20.33 20.88 5.21
CA GLY A 213 -20.31 21.25 3.79
C GLY A 213 -18.92 21.28 3.14
N GLU A 214 -17.86 21.10 3.89
CA GLU A 214 -16.53 20.79 3.35
C GLU A 214 -16.54 19.38 2.74
N GLU A 215 -15.71 19.15 1.71
CA GLU A 215 -15.54 17.80 1.19
C GLU A 215 -14.93 16.89 2.26
N LYS A 216 -15.50 15.69 2.44
CA LYS A 216 -15.21 14.80 3.57
C LYS A 216 -13.72 14.43 3.69
N ASN A 217 -13.06 14.13 2.57
CA ASN A 217 -11.65 13.73 2.62
C ASN A 217 -10.76 14.93 2.98
N ALA A 218 -11.09 16.14 2.55
CA ALA A 218 -10.36 17.36 2.94
C ALA A 218 -10.56 17.65 4.44
N TYR A 219 -11.78 17.50 4.96
CA TYR A 219 -12.05 17.58 6.40
C TYR A 219 -11.22 16.59 7.20
N ILE A 220 -11.25 15.31 6.82
CA ILE A 220 -10.48 14.24 7.48
C ILE A 220 -8.99 14.57 7.47
N ALA A 221 -8.43 14.94 6.31
CA ALA A 221 -7.03 15.26 6.17
C ALA A 221 -6.61 16.43 7.06
N ARG A 222 -7.42 17.49 7.10
CA ARG A 222 -7.19 18.64 7.97
C ARG A 222 -7.22 18.27 9.46
N GLU A 223 -8.17 17.45 9.89
CA GLU A 223 -8.26 17.01 11.29
C GLU A 223 -7.10 16.08 11.67
N LEU A 224 -6.68 15.19 10.77
CA LEU A 224 -5.48 14.36 10.97
C LEU A 224 -4.21 15.22 11.11
N MET A 225 -4.03 16.24 10.27
CA MET A 225 -2.88 17.15 10.34
C MET A 225 -2.90 18.06 11.59
N LYS A 226 -4.05 18.30 12.19
CA LYS A 226 -4.12 18.96 13.52
C LYS A 226 -3.66 18.04 14.65
N LYS A 227 -3.91 16.74 14.51
CA LYS A 227 -3.61 15.73 15.53
C LYS A 227 -2.17 15.22 15.46
N PHE A 228 -1.60 15.14 14.26
CA PHE A 228 -0.28 14.55 13.99
C PHE A 228 0.60 15.48 13.15
N PRO A 229 1.94 15.32 13.20
CA PRO A 229 2.88 16.18 12.49
C PRO A 229 2.97 15.88 10.98
N PHE A 230 1.91 15.42 10.36
CA PHE A 230 1.88 15.12 8.94
C PHE A 230 2.14 16.39 8.11
N LYS A 231 2.99 16.29 7.12
CA LYS A 231 3.22 17.32 6.10
C LYS A 231 2.20 17.21 4.97
N MET A 232 1.68 15.99 4.77
CA MET A 232 0.75 15.66 3.72
C MET A 232 -0.18 14.53 4.15
N VAL A 233 -1.46 14.65 3.77
CA VAL A 233 -2.42 13.54 3.83
C VAL A 233 -2.97 13.32 2.44
N ALA A 234 -2.95 12.08 1.97
CA ALA A 234 -3.48 11.67 0.68
C ALA A 234 -4.61 10.66 0.85
N SER A 235 -5.58 10.71 -0.05
CA SER A 235 -6.72 9.79 -0.07
C SER A 235 -7.01 9.34 -1.50
N VAL A 236 -7.40 8.09 -1.67
CA VAL A 236 -7.90 7.54 -2.93
C VAL A 236 -9.16 6.74 -2.69
N TRP A 237 -10.20 6.98 -3.48
CA TRP A 237 -11.48 6.29 -3.31
C TRP A 237 -12.10 5.89 -4.64
N ARG A 238 -12.91 4.84 -4.56
CA ARG A 238 -13.70 4.31 -5.67
C ARG A 238 -15.19 4.46 -5.38
N THR A 239 -15.93 4.94 -6.36
CA THR A 239 -17.38 4.99 -6.31
C THR A 239 -17.96 4.06 -7.39
N GLU A 240 -18.84 3.15 -7.01
CA GLU A 240 -19.54 2.29 -7.96
C GLU A 240 -20.61 3.14 -8.69
N THR A 241 -20.46 3.28 -10.00
CA THR A 241 -21.40 4.05 -10.84
C THR A 241 -22.38 3.13 -11.58
N SER A 242 -21.99 1.86 -11.78
CA SER A 242 -22.84 0.78 -12.26
C SER A 242 -22.27 -0.55 -11.80
N ILE A 243 -22.93 -1.68 -12.11
CA ILE A 243 -22.47 -3.03 -11.76
C ILE A 243 -21.05 -3.31 -12.27
N THR A 244 -20.64 -2.69 -13.36
CA THR A 244 -19.36 -2.94 -14.04
C THR A 244 -18.45 -1.72 -14.15
N THR A 245 -18.96 -0.54 -13.85
CA THR A 245 -18.21 0.72 -14.01
C THR A 245 -17.96 1.37 -12.66
N PHE A 246 -16.73 1.75 -12.44
CA PHE A 246 -16.27 2.41 -11.23
C PHE A 246 -15.65 3.75 -11.61
N LYS A 247 -15.84 4.72 -10.73
CA LYS A 247 -15.18 6.01 -10.76
C LYS A 247 -14.07 6.00 -9.72
N LEU A 248 -12.84 6.34 -10.12
CA LEU A 248 -11.69 6.52 -9.25
C LEU A 248 -11.31 7.99 -9.17
N GLN A 249 -11.11 8.49 -7.98
CA GLN A 249 -10.63 9.84 -7.71
C GLN A 249 -9.73 9.83 -6.48
N SER A 250 -8.85 10.81 -6.39
CA SER A 250 -7.96 10.99 -5.23
C SER A 250 -7.78 12.44 -4.86
N MET A 251 -7.25 12.67 -3.67
CA MET A 251 -6.97 13.99 -3.14
C MET A 251 -5.64 13.96 -2.39
N ILE A 252 -4.88 15.05 -2.49
CA ILE A 252 -3.75 15.37 -1.62
C ILE A 252 -4.08 16.65 -0.86
N TYR A 253 -3.94 16.62 0.46
CA TYR A 253 -4.04 17.77 1.33
C TYR A 253 -2.65 18.12 1.90
N THR A 254 -2.17 19.29 1.59
CA THR A 254 -0.88 19.81 2.06
C THR A 254 -0.93 21.34 2.14
N GLU A 255 -0.16 21.96 3.03
CA GLU A 255 -0.07 23.43 3.18
C GLU A 255 -1.44 24.13 3.32
N GLY A 256 -2.40 23.45 3.97
CA GLY A 256 -3.74 23.97 4.20
C GLY A 256 -4.67 23.94 2.98
N LYS A 257 -4.29 23.27 1.89
CA LYS A 257 -5.04 23.20 0.65
C LYS A 257 -5.24 21.78 0.16
N ALA A 258 -6.44 21.49 -0.38
CA ALA A 258 -6.75 20.23 -1.05
C ALA A 258 -6.55 20.35 -2.56
N TYR A 259 -5.92 19.33 -3.15
CA TYR A 259 -5.69 19.16 -4.58
C TYR A 259 -6.37 17.86 -5.00
N TYR A 260 -7.26 17.93 -5.98
CA TYR A 260 -8.04 16.78 -6.46
C TYR A 260 -7.56 16.34 -7.82
N SER A 261 -7.51 15.03 -8.03
CA SER A 261 -7.26 14.45 -9.34
C SER A 261 -8.50 14.57 -10.24
N LYS A 262 -8.29 14.43 -11.55
CA LYS A 262 -9.38 14.10 -12.46
C LYS A 262 -10.00 12.74 -12.10
N GLU A 263 -11.24 12.53 -12.55
CA GLU A 263 -11.97 11.28 -12.36
C GLU A 263 -11.68 10.32 -13.51
N PHE A 264 -11.34 9.05 -13.16
CA PHE A 264 -11.25 7.99 -14.14
C PHE A 264 -12.46 7.06 -14.03
N PHE A 265 -13.11 6.82 -15.17
CA PHE A 265 -14.16 5.80 -15.29
C PHE A 265 -13.58 4.54 -15.88
N MET A 266 -13.73 3.41 -15.19
CA MET A 266 -13.03 2.17 -15.53
C MET A 266 -13.85 0.93 -15.26
N HIS A 267 -13.54 -0.13 -16.01
CA HIS A 267 -13.89 -1.50 -15.68
C HIS A 267 -12.72 -2.15 -14.94
N ILE A 268 -13.00 -2.86 -13.87
CA ILE A 268 -11.97 -3.46 -13.03
C ILE A 268 -11.74 -4.91 -13.46
N LEU A 269 -10.49 -5.24 -13.85
CA LEU A 269 -10.03 -6.61 -14.03
C LEU A 269 -9.60 -7.23 -12.70
N ASP A 270 -8.73 -6.52 -11.96
CA ASP A 270 -8.27 -6.91 -10.63
C ASP A 270 -7.99 -5.63 -9.82
N TYR A 271 -8.52 -5.55 -8.59
CA TYR A 271 -8.37 -4.36 -7.75
C TYR A 271 -7.33 -4.54 -6.63
N ILE A 272 -6.78 -5.76 -6.47
CA ILE A 272 -5.76 -6.01 -5.45
C ILE A 272 -4.50 -5.24 -5.83
N GLY A 273 -3.90 -4.55 -4.88
CA GLY A 273 -2.69 -3.75 -5.11
C GLY A 273 -2.92 -2.35 -5.70
N ALA A 274 -4.17 -1.94 -5.95
CA ALA A 274 -4.45 -0.61 -6.53
C ALA A 274 -4.16 0.54 -5.54
N GLY A 275 -4.43 0.34 -4.25
CA GLY A 275 -4.01 1.27 -3.18
C GLY A 275 -2.47 1.36 -3.09
N ASP A 276 -1.81 0.20 -3.18
CA ASP A 276 -0.35 0.12 -3.12
C ASP A 276 0.30 0.82 -4.33
N ALA A 277 -0.32 0.70 -5.52
CA ALA A 277 0.09 1.43 -6.72
C ALA A 277 -0.10 2.95 -6.57
N TYR A 278 -1.16 3.38 -5.87
CA TYR A 278 -1.33 4.79 -5.49
C TYR A 278 -0.20 5.26 -4.56
N CYS A 279 0.12 4.48 -3.53
CA CYS A 279 1.22 4.77 -2.60
C CYS A 279 2.55 4.91 -3.34
N ALA A 280 2.85 3.97 -4.26
CA ALA A 280 4.06 4.03 -5.08
C ALA A 280 4.09 5.27 -6.00
N GLY A 281 2.97 5.60 -6.64
CA GLY A 281 2.82 6.80 -7.46
C GLY A 281 3.05 8.08 -6.67
N LEU A 282 2.55 8.14 -5.42
CA LEU A 282 2.75 9.27 -4.52
C LEU A 282 4.22 9.40 -4.11
N ILE A 283 4.85 8.31 -3.66
CA ILE A 283 6.26 8.30 -3.30
C ILE A 283 7.12 8.73 -4.50
N TYR A 284 6.88 8.15 -5.69
CA TYR A 284 7.57 8.52 -6.92
C TYR A 284 7.45 10.02 -7.23
N SER A 285 6.24 10.56 -7.11
CA SER A 285 5.97 11.97 -7.38
C SER A 285 6.74 12.89 -6.43
N LEU A 286 6.77 12.55 -5.14
CA LEU A 286 7.40 13.36 -4.11
C LEU A 286 8.93 13.34 -4.19
N ILE A 287 9.56 12.20 -4.45
CA ILE A 287 11.02 12.12 -4.65
C ILE A 287 11.48 12.82 -5.94
N ASN A 288 10.57 12.95 -6.94
CA ASN A 288 10.82 13.68 -8.18
C ASN A 288 10.35 15.15 -8.11
N ASN A 289 10.00 15.65 -6.92
CA ASN A 289 9.60 17.03 -6.67
C ASN A 289 8.43 17.52 -7.55
N PHE A 290 7.44 16.66 -7.80
CA PHE A 290 6.21 17.08 -8.46
C PHE A 290 5.45 18.02 -7.55
N ASP A 291 4.84 19.07 -8.12
CA ASP A 291 3.90 19.88 -7.38
C ASP A 291 2.68 19.05 -6.95
N PRO A 292 1.91 19.47 -5.94
CA PRO A 292 0.83 18.67 -5.39
C PRO A 292 -0.25 18.28 -6.41
N GLN A 293 -0.55 19.14 -7.40
CA GLN A 293 -1.53 18.83 -8.44
C GLN A 293 -1.00 17.75 -9.38
N LYS A 294 0.26 17.86 -9.80
CA LYS A 294 0.90 16.85 -10.62
C LYS A 294 1.03 15.51 -9.87
N ALA A 295 1.34 15.56 -8.57
CA ALA A 295 1.47 14.37 -7.74
C ALA A 295 0.14 13.62 -7.59
N VAL A 296 -0.97 14.31 -7.35
CA VAL A 296 -2.29 13.67 -7.22
C VAL A 296 -2.77 13.05 -8.54
N GLU A 297 -2.51 13.69 -9.68
CA GLU A 297 -2.86 13.16 -10.99
C GLU A 297 -2.05 11.89 -11.32
N PHE A 298 -0.74 11.93 -11.11
CA PHE A 298 0.15 10.79 -11.36
C PHE A 298 -0.22 9.59 -10.47
N SER A 299 -0.42 9.81 -9.17
CA SER A 299 -0.76 8.75 -8.21
C SER A 299 -2.10 8.10 -8.54
N ASN A 300 -3.10 8.92 -8.90
CA ASN A 300 -4.42 8.43 -9.30
C ASN A 300 -4.36 7.61 -10.60
N ALA A 301 -3.57 8.06 -11.59
CA ALA A 301 -3.36 7.35 -12.84
C ALA A 301 -2.64 5.99 -12.64
N ALA A 302 -1.63 5.93 -11.77
CA ALA A 302 -0.96 4.69 -11.40
C ALA A 302 -1.94 3.68 -10.79
N SER A 303 -2.76 4.13 -9.84
CA SER A 303 -3.84 3.33 -9.25
C SER A 303 -4.86 2.87 -10.30
N CYS A 304 -5.27 3.76 -11.20
CA CYS A 304 -6.21 3.44 -12.27
C CYS A 304 -5.68 2.34 -13.17
N LEU A 305 -4.45 2.46 -13.66
CA LEU A 305 -3.83 1.47 -14.55
C LEU A 305 -3.67 0.11 -13.86
N LYS A 306 -3.36 0.08 -12.56
CA LYS A 306 -3.29 -1.19 -11.81
C LYS A 306 -4.58 -1.99 -11.89
N HIS A 307 -5.73 -1.37 -11.94
CA HIS A 307 -7.02 -2.08 -12.08
C HIS A 307 -7.15 -2.87 -13.38
N THR A 308 -6.29 -2.62 -14.37
CA THR A 308 -6.22 -3.32 -15.66
C THR A 308 -5.20 -4.46 -15.69
N VAL A 309 -4.45 -4.64 -14.60
CA VAL A 309 -3.39 -5.66 -14.50
C VAL A 309 -3.84 -6.75 -13.53
N SER A 310 -3.79 -8.02 -13.97
CA SER A 310 -4.09 -9.17 -13.10
C SER A 310 -2.97 -9.41 -12.08
N GLY A 311 -3.33 -9.93 -10.92
CA GLY A 311 -2.39 -10.18 -9.82
C GLY A 311 -2.26 -8.98 -8.89
N ASP A 312 -1.32 -9.05 -7.94
CA ASP A 312 -1.14 -8.02 -6.91
C ASP A 312 -0.23 -6.89 -7.37
N TYR A 313 0.75 -7.21 -8.20
CA TYR A 313 1.78 -6.26 -8.63
C TYR A 313 1.28 -5.29 -9.69
N ASN A 314 1.68 -4.04 -9.56
CA ASN A 314 1.51 -3.04 -10.60
C ASN A 314 2.69 -3.12 -11.57
N LEU A 315 2.42 -3.49 -12.83
CA LEU A 315 3.44 -3.73 -13.85
C LEU A 315 3.47 -2.63 -14.91
N VAL A 316 2.92 -1.46 -14.60
CA VAL A 316 2.92 -0.32 -15.52
C VAL A 316 4.18 0.52 -15.39
N THR A 317 4.54 1.19 -16.48
CA THR A 317 5.71 2.08 -16.56
C THR A 317 5.34 3.53 -16.23
N VAL A 318 6.35 4.36 -15.93
CA VAL A 318 6.18 5.80 -15.75
C VAL A 318 5.54 6.45 -16.98
N ASP A 319 5.96 6.06 -18.19
CA ASP A 319 5.44 6.63 -19.44
C ASP A 319 3.94 6.35 -19.63
N GLU A 320 3.47 5.14 -19.27
CA GLU A 320 2.05 4.80 -19.30
C GLU A 320 1.26 5.64 -18.30
N VAL A 321 1.79 5.80 -17.08
CA VAL A 321 1.16 6.63 -16.04
C VAL A 321 1.12 8.10 -16.46
N MET A 322 2.23 8.66 -16.96
CA MET A 322 2.33 10.04 -17.44
C MET A 322 1.35 10.30 -18.60
N LYS A 323 1.26 9.34 -19.53
CA LYS A 323 0.32 9.44 -20.65
C LYS A 323 -1.13 9.50 -20.16
N LEU A 324 -1.53 8.61 -19.25
CA LEU A 324 -2.88 8.62 -18.70
C LEU A 324 -3.14 9.88 -17.87
N ALA A 325 -2.18 10.29 -17.05
CA ALA A 325 -2.31 11.44 -16.16
C ALA A 325 -2.46 12.77 -16.91
N PHE A 326 -1.69 12.97 -18.00
CA PHE A 326 -1.50 14.32 -18.58
C PHE A 326 -1.80 14.45 -20.07
N SER A 327 -2.10 13.33 -20.79
CA SER A 327 -2.50 13.44 -22.20
C SER A 327 -4.01 13.54 -22.32
N ASP A 328 -4.48 14.39 -23.23
CA ASP A 328 -5.87 14.45 -23.68
C ASP A 328 -6.17 13.37 -24.75
N ALA A 329 -5.16 12.61 -25.17
CA ALA A 329 -5.28 11.58 -26.20
C ALA A 329 -6.09 10.39 -25.63
N GLY A 330 -7.26 10.16 -26.18
CA GLY A 330 -8.07 8.96 -25.93
C GLY A 330 -7.28 7.68 -26.24
N ASN A 331 -7.86 6.53 -25.92
CA ASN A 331 -7.29 5.17 -26.01
C ASN A 331 -6.86 4.80 -27.46
N GLU A 332 -5.83 5.44 -27.98
CA GLU A 332 -5.27 5.08 -29.28
C GLU A 332 -4.33 3.88 -29.16
N VAL A 333 -4.41 2.99 -30.17
CA VAL A 333 -3.49 1.85 -30.29
C VAL A 333 -2.06 2.37 -30.42
N GLN A 334 -1.19 2.02 -29.49
CA GLN A 334 0.25 2.27 -29.61
C GLN A 334 0.82 1.32 -30.69
N ARG A 335 1.38 1.86 -31.75
CA ARG A 335 2.07 1.12 -32.83
C ARG A 335 3.55 1.39 -32.76
#